data_ebaa5c72ce83467554358faa9f143ca3
#
_entry.id   ebaa5c72ce83467554358faa9f143ca3
#
_cell.length_a   1.000
_cell.length_b   1.000
_cell.length_c   1.000
_cell.angle_alpha   90.00
_cell.angle_beta   90.00
_cell.angle_gamma   90.00
#
_symmetry.space_group_name_H-M   'P 1'
#
loop_
_entity.id
_entity.type
_entity.pdbx_description
1 polymer ?
#
loop_
_entity_poly.entity_id
_entity_poly.type
_entity_poly.pdbx_seq_one_letter_code
_entity_poly.pdbx_strand_id
1 'polypeptide(L)'
;MRQFKNGRNPVLPPDVHIPDGEGHVMPDGKLYIYGSFDDTEDEYCSDKYYVVSTADMENWVIHEEALTGGMVPWINDPDAPKYPGIDLTHPTPFMKRILEETSCRNDGVEKEEKPAEEEPVFLYAPDCIYKDGTYYLYFCASDDSEGVAVSDRPEGPFGDPVQLPCGGIDPAVFIDDDGQAYYYWGQLFSHGVRLNKDMMSFDPENIVDHLVTEERHFFHEGSSMRKVKDTYYYVYADMERGKPTSLGYATGRSPLGPFEYQGIIIDNDGCDPESWNNHGSIECMNGQWYVFYHRSSRGCRQYRRLCIEPITINPDGTIDEVEMTSQGAGKPFGPGETIMGYQACGLKGTVYIGAEENPGAGYCEKLTHISDGDEAVFRYVKSEEEYNSIWILSEGSGLIEVLLGGKTAGFVTVTDGVQQNSEIKMAAGEYELTLRFRNTKGLQIKEIVIN
;
A
#
# COMPACT_ATOMS: atom_id res chain seq x y z
N MET A 1 15.71 -15.51 0.84
CA MET A 1 14.35 -16.03 0.49
C MET A 1 13.69 -16.57 1.74
N ARG A 2 12.56 -16.02 2.16
CA ARG A 2 11.80 -16.37 3.37
C ARG A 2 10.39 -16.79 2.98
N GLN A 3 9.92 -17.94 3.46
CA GLN A 3 8.56 -18.44 3.22
C GLN A 3 7.70 -18.26 4.47
N PHE A 4 6.44 -17.93 4.29
CA PHE A 4 5.45 -17.82 5.38
C PHE A 4 4.04 -18.08 4.86
N LYS A 5 3.11 -18.30 5.78
CA LYS A 5 1.70 -18.52 5.46
C LYS A 5 0.86 -17.43 6.11
N ASN A 6 0.10 -16.69 5.31
CA ASN A 6 -0.87 -15.72 5.75
C ASN A 6 -1.87 -15.40 4.63
N GLY A 7 -3.15 -15.61 4.87
CA GLY A 7 -4.24 -15.23 3.95
C GLY A 7 -5.02 -13.99 4.42
N ARG A 8 -4.48 -13.21 5.35
CA ARG A 8 -5.15 -12.10 6.03
C ARG A 8 -4.41 -10.78 5.82
N ASN A 9 -5.09 -9.66 6.05
CA ASN A 9 -4.46 -8.34 6.09
C ASN A 9 -3.96 -7.97 7.49
N PRO A 10 -2.82 -7.25 7.57
CA PRO A 10 -1.82 -7.04 6.52
C PRO A 10 -1.18 -8.35 6.09
N VAL A 11 -0.77 -8.43 4.80
CA VAL A 11 -0.31 -9.68 4.18
C VAL A 11 1.04 -10.13 4.73
N LEU A 12 1.98 -9.19 4.89
CA LEU A 12 3.37 -9.48 5.22
C LEU A 12 3.63 -9.55 6.73
N PRO A 13 4.67 -10.27 7.15
CA PRO A 13 5.08 -10.30 8.55
C PRO A 13 5.40 -8.90 9.11
N PRO A 14 5.34 -8.72 10.45
CA PRO A 14 5.53 -7.42 11.10
C PRO A 14 6.86 -6.71 10.87
N ASP A 15 7.87 -7.43 10.42
CA ASP A 15 9.21 -6.94 10.12
C ASP A 15 9.43 -6.59 8.64
N VAL A 16 8.40 -6.70 7.81
CA VAL A 16 8.50 -6.45 6.36
C VAL A 16 7.41 -5.49 5.92
N HIS A 17 7.81 -4.31 5.46
CA HIS A 17 6.92 -3.26 5.00
C HIS A 17 7.16 -3.01 3.52
N ILE A 18 6.27 -3.50 2.67
CA ILE A 18 6.27 -3.28 1.22
C ILE A 18 4.96 -2.60 0.87
N PRO A 19 4.94 -1.26 0.79
CA PRO A 19 3.83 -0.50 0.23
C PRO A 19 3.88 -0.45 -1.29
N ASP A 20 3.00 0.36 -1.87
CA ASP A 20 3.02 0.75 -3.27
C ASP A 20 2.95 -0.47 -4.21
N GLY A 21 2.13 -1.47 -3.81
CA GLY A 21 2.16 -2.80 -4.42
C GLY A 21 1.68 -2.83 -5.86
N GLU A 22 2.60 -3.01 -6.81
CA GLU A 22 2.29 -3.29 -8.21
C GLU A 22 2.33 -4.80 -8.45
N GLY A 23 1.13 -5.39 -8.61
CA GLY A 23 0.94 -6.84 -8.72
C GLY A 23 0.85 -7.30 -10.17
N HIS A 24 1.60 -8.34 -10.55
CA HIS A 24 1.53 -8.97 -11.87
C HIS A 24 1.54 -10.49 -11.78
N VAL A 25 0.64 -11.13 -12.52
CA VAL A 25 0.71 -12.58 -12.74
C VAL A 25 1.72 -12.84 -13.84
N MET A 26 2.86 -13.45 -13.47
CA MET A 26 3.98 -13.72 -14.37
C MET A 26 3.79 -15.03 -15.13
N PRO A 27 4.62 -15.32 -16.17
CA PRO A 27 4.47 -16.51 -17.03
C PRO A 27 4.50 -17.86 -16.31
N ASP A 28 5.05 -17.93 -15.11
CA ASP A 28 5.03 -19.14 -14.26
C ASP A 28 3.68 -19.34 -13.54
N GLY A 29 2.72 -18.45 -13.75
CA GLY A 29 1.37 -18.50 -13.18
C GLY A 29 1.26 -17.99 -11.73
N LYS A 30 2.34 -17.46 -11.17
CA LYS A 30 2.32 -16.85 -9.85
C LYS A 30 2.14 -15.34 -9.95
N LEU A 31 1.54 -14.79 -8.90
CA LEU A 31 1.53 -13.36 -8.65
C LEU A 31 2.86 -12.94 -8.04
N TYR A 32 3.44 -11.90 -8.58
CA TYR A 32 4.56 -11.17 -8.00
C TYR A 32 4.11 -9.74 -7.70
N ILE A 33 4.49 -9.22 -6.55
CA ILE A 33 4.19 -7.85 -6.12
C ILE A 33 5.51 -7.13 -5.92
N TYR A 34 5.65 -6.04 -6.64
CA TYR A 34 6.75 -5.11 -6.59
C TYR A 34 6.29 -3.88 -5.82
N GLY A 35 7.12 -3.36 -4.95
CA GLY A 35 6.78 -2.19 -4.15
C GLY A 35 8.02 -1.59 -3.51
N SER A 36 7.88 -0.41 -2.95
CA SER A 36 8.91 0.20 -2.10
C SER A 36 9.22 -0.67 -0.90
N PHE A 37 10.26 -0.36 -0.17
CA PHE A 37 10.58 -1.02 1.08
C PHE A 37 10.79 0.02 2.18
N ASP A 38 9.90 0.06 3.17
CA ASP A 38 9.98 0.99 4.28
C ASP A 38 10.75 0.34 5.44
N ASP A 39 11.86 0.94 5.87
CA ASP A 39 12.68 0.41 6.96
C ASP A 39 13.04 1.43 8.05
N THR A 40 12.63 2.70 7.90
CA THR A 40 12.85 3.77 8.87
C THR A 40 11.57 4.57 9.17
N GLU A 41 11.56 5.31 10.30
CA GLU A 41 10.47 6.24 10.66
C GLU A 41 10.70 7.65 10.08
N ASP A 42 11.92 7.95 9.66
CA ASP A 42 12.32 9.30 9.30
C ASP A 42 12.05 9.61 7.81
N GLU A 43 12.11 8.58 6.95
CA GLU A 43 12.03 8.73 5.51
C GLU A 43 11.11 7.67 4.88
N TYR A 44 10.43 8.04 3.78
CA TYR A 44 9.74 7.08 2.94
C TYR A 44 10.73 6.20 2.20
N CYS A 45 10.40 4.90 2.10
CA CYS A 45 11.16 3.92 1.33
C CYS A 45 12.57 3.65 1.89
N SER A 46 13.41 2.99 1.13
CA SER A 46 14.80 2.69 1.46
C SER A 46 15.65 2.57 0.19
N ASP A 47 16.90 2.18 0.36
CA ASP A 47 17.86 2.00 -0.74
C ASP A 47 17.70 0.66 -1.50
N LYS A 48 16.61 -0.09 -1.29
CA LYS A 48 16.44 -1.44 -1.84
C LYS A 48 14.98 -1.77 -2.14
N TYR A 49 14.79 -2.75 -3.04
CA TYR A 49 13.51 -3.40 -3.24
C TYR A 49 13.52 -4.84 -2.77
N TYR A 50 12.42 -5.24 -2.16
CA TYR A 50 12.04 -6.63 -1.98
C TYR A 50 10.87 -6.95 -2.91
N VAL A 51 10.79 -8.20 -3.34
CA VAL A 51 9.66 -8.71 -4.13
C VAL A 51 8.97 -9.81 -3.35
N VAL A 52 7.66 -9.87 -3.41
CA VAL A 52 6.91 -10.97 -2.81
C VAL A 52 6.13 -11.72 -3.85
N SER A 53 6.01 -13.04 -3.68
CA SER A 53 5.27 -13.87 -4.63
C SER A 53 4.38 -14.89 -3.95
N THR A 54 3.29 -15.25 -4.65
CA THR A 54 2.35 -16.27 -4.22
C THR A 54 1.71 -16.97 -5.40
N ALA A 55 1.29 -18.24 -5.19
CA ALA A 55 0.50 -18.98 -6.15
C ALA A 55 -0.99 -19.07 -5.74
N ASP A 56 -1.36 -18.68 -4.50
CA ASP A 56 -2.66 -18.97 -3.93
C ASP A 56 -3.18 -17.93 -2.93
N MET A 57 -2.53 -16.78 -2.81
CA MET A 57 -2.82 -15.70 -1.82
C MET A 57 -2.73 -16.14 -0.34
N GLU A 58 -2.15 -17.30 -0.07
CA GLU A 58 -2.02 -17.85 1.27
C GLU A 58 -0.57 -18.21 1.63
N ASN A 59 0.14 -18.82 0.67
CA ASN A 59 1.54 -19.20 0.82
C ASN A 59 2.42 -18.21 0.08
N TRP A 60 3.26 -17.50 0.82
CA TRP A 60 4.05 -16.37 0.31
C TRP A 60 5.54 -16.63 0.39
N VAL A 61 6.28 -16.02 -0.53
CA VAL A 61 7.74 -16.00 -0.55
C VAL A 61 8.20 -14.55 -0.61
N ILE A 62 9.08 -14.15 0.32
CA ILE A 62 9.79 -12.87 0.27
C ILE A 62 11.13 -13.11 -0.40
N HIS A 63 11.42 -12.32 -1.43
CA HIS A 63 12.68 -12.27 -2.16
C HIS A 63 13.37 -10.96 -1.81
N GLU A 64 14.50 -11.07 -1.13
CA GLU A 64 15.24 -9.93 -0.58
C GLU A 64 16.20 -9.36 -1.63
N GLU A 65 16.42 -8.04 -1.60
CA GLU A 65 17.41 -7.33 -2.42
C GLU A 65 17.26 -7.60 -3.94
N ALA A 66 16.06 -7.37 -4.45
CA ALA A 66 15.79 -7.48 -5.89
C ALA A 66 16.57 -6.44 -6.72
N LEU A 67 16.72 -5.22 -6.19
CA LEU A 67 17.58 -4.13 -6.68
C LEU A 67 18.02 -3.30 -5.48
N THR A 68 19.21 -2.70 -5.52
CA THR A 68 19.69 -1.74 -4.52
C THR A 68 20.13 -0.43 -5.16
N GLY A 69 19.98 0.69 -4.45
CA GLY A 69 20.38 2.03 -4.92
C GLY A 69 21.85 2.11 -5.30
N GLY A 70 22.71 1.36 -4.60
CA GLY A 70 24.14 1.27 -4.93
C GLY A 70 24.45 0.63 -6.31
N MET A 71 23.46 -0.01 -6.95
CA MET A 71 23.59 -0.56 -8.31
C MET A 71 23.25 0.46 -9.39
N VAL A 72 22.73 1.64 -9.03
CA VAL A 72 22.26 2.66 -9.96
C VAL A 72 23.35 3.73 -10.19
N PRO A 73 24.08 3.70 -11.33
CA PRO A 73 25.36 4.40 -11.45
C PRO A 73 25.23 5.92 -11.58
N TRP A 74 24.08 6.45 -12.07
CA TRP A 74 23.93 7.87 -12.36
C TRP A 74 23.55 8.72 -11.13
N ILE A 75 23.11 8.11 -10.05
CA ILE A 75 22.57 8.83 -8.89
C ILE A 75 23.65 9.69 -8.21
N ASN A 76 24.87 9.18 -8.08
CA ASN A 76 26.02 9.87 -7.50
C ASN A 76 27.00 10.38 -8.58
N ASP A 77 26.62 10.36 -9.86
CA ASP A 77 27.41 10.90 -10.94
C ASP A 77 27.01 12.38 -11.23
N PRO A 78 27.86 13.37 -10.88
CA PRO A 78 27.55 14.78 -11.12
C PRO A 78 27.44 15.12 -12.62
N ASP A 79 27.98 14.30 -13.50
CA ASP A 79 27.93 14.48 -14.95
C ASP A 79 26.76 13.75 -15.61
N ALA A 80 25.97 12.99 -14.84
CA ALA A 80 24.78 12.29 -15.36
C ALA A 80 23.71 13.29 -15.83
N PRO A 81 22.97 12.98 -16.89
CA PRO A 81 21.85 13.80 -17.32
C PRO A 81 20.84 13.99 -16.18
N LYS A 82 20.38 15.23 -16.00
CA LYS A 82 19.30 15.56 -15.07
C LYS A 82 18.06 15.92 -15.86
N TYR A 83 16.97 15.27 -15.54
CA TYR A 83 15.67 15.51 -16.17
C TYR A 83 14.73 16.19 -15.15
N PRO A 84 13.85 17.12 -15.60
CA PRO A 84 12.90 17.75 -14.69
C PRO A 84 11.97 16.67 -14.09
N GLY A 85 11.82 16.74 -12.79
CA GLY A 85 10.77 16.02 -12.08
C GLY A 85 9.44 16.77 -12.14
N ILE A 86 8.86 17.08 -10.97
CA ILE A 86 7.57 17.76 -10.87
C ILE A 86 7.68 19.22 -11.35
N ASP A 87 6.77 19.65 -12.23
CA ASP A 87 6.66 21.07 -12.62
C ASP A 87 6.00 21.91 -11.52
N LEU A 88 6.80 22.59 -10.73
CA LEU A 88 6.34 23.50 -9.67
C LEU A 88 5.97 24.90 -10.19
N THR A 89 6.13 25.20 -11.47
CA THR A 89 5.84 26.53 -12.03
C THR A 89 4.33 26.80 -12.16
N HIS A 90 3.54 25.75 -12.25
CA HIS A 90 2.09 25.79 -12.36
C HIS A 90 1.42 24.96 -11.25
N PRO A 91 1.39 25.46 -10.00
CA PRO A 91 0.95 24.68 -8.88
C PRO A 91 -0.54 24.30 -9.00
N THR A 92 -0.83 23.01 -8.81
CA THR A 92 -2.19 22.44 -8.76
C THR A 92 -2.96 22.94 -7.53
N PRO A 93 -4.27 22.73 -7.43
CA PRO A 93 -5.07 23.07 -6.25
C PRO A 93 -4.52 22.46 -4.96
N PHE A 94 -4.05 21.21 -5.01
CA PHE A 94 -3.44 20.54 -3.86
C PHE A 94 -2.13 21.24 -3.43
N MET A 95 -1.24 21.52 -4.35
CA MET A 95 0.01 22.22 -4.06
C MET A 95 -0.24 23.58 -3.44
N LYS A 96 -1.21 24.36 -3.97
CA LYS A 96 -1.57 25.66 -3.41
C LYS A 96 -2.01 25.52 -1.96
N ARG A 97 -2.85 24.52 -1.64
CA ARG A 97 -3.30 24.24 -0.28
C ARG A 97 -2.13 23.89 0.64
N ILE A 98 -1.24 22.98 0.22
CA ILE A 98 -0.06 22.57 1.01
C ILE A 98 0.89 23.74 1.24
N LEU A 99 1.16 24.55 0.21
CA LEU A 99 2.00 25.74 0.33
C LEU A 99 1.40 26.77 1.30
N GLU A 100 0.09 26.95 1.28
CA GLU A 100 -0.64 27.82 2.23
C GLU A 100 -0.53 27.30 3.66
N GLU A 101 -0.76 26.00 3.90
CA GLU A 101 -0.66 25.36 5.20
C GLU A 101 0.78 25.35 5.75
N THR A 102 1.78 25.13 4.90
CA THR A 102 3.19 25.08 5.29
C THR A 102 3.73 26.49 5.56
N SER A 103 3.29 27.50 4.81
CA SER A 103 3.68 28.90 5.04
C SER A 103 3.21 29.41 6.43
N CYS A 104 2.12 28.86 6.96
CA CYS A 104 1.64 29.17 8.30
C CYS A 104 2.44 28.47 9.43
N ARG A 105 3.26 27.45 9.09
CA ARG A 105 4.07 26.70 10.07
C ARG A 105 5.54 27.09 10.11
N ASN A 106 6.04 27.80 9.11
CA ASN A 106 7.45 28.20 9.02
C ASN A 106 7.73 29.49 9.78
N ASP A 107 7.69 29.45 11.11
CA ASP A 107 8.40 30.39 11.98
C ASP A 107 9.82 29.85 12.24
N GLY A 108 10.73 30.18 11.32
CA GLY A 108 12.14 30.43 11.61
C GLY A 108 13.02 29.29 12.10
N VAL A 109 13.06 28.13 11.44
CA VAL A 109 14.19 27.21 11.59
C VAL A 109 15.07 27.34 10.34
N GLU A 110 16.17 28.09 10.45
CA GLU A 110 17.24 28.02 9.47
C GLU A 110 17.79 26.58 9.48
N LYS A 111 17.62 25.85 8.39
CA LYS A 111 18.34 24.57 8.19
C LYS A 111 19.83 24.93 8.09
N GLU A 112 20.64 24.48 9.03
CA GLU A 112 22.08 24.49 8.88
C GLU A 112 22.42 23.66 7.63
N GLU A 113 23.08 24.30 6.65
CA GLU A 113 23.66 23.57 5.51
C GLU A 113 24.74 22.63 6.06
N LYS A 114 24.41 21.35 6.15
CA LYS A 114 25.41 20.30 6.39
C LYS A 114 26.30 20.21 5.16
N PRO A 115 27.64 19.94 5.33
CA PRO A 115 28.50 19.62 4.19
C PRO A 115 27.87 18.44 3.43
N ALA A 116 27.96 18.46 2.10
CA ALA A 116 27.49 17.38 1.24
C ALA A 116 28.25 16.08 1.57
N GLU A 117 27.74 15.32 2.54
CA GLU A 117 27.94 13.88 2.61
C GLU A 117 27.03 13.30 1.52
N GLU A 118 27.49 12.25 0.83
CA GLU A 118 26.68 11.52 -0.13
C GLU A 118 25.36 11.14 0.58
N GLU A 119 24.25 11.74 0.17
CA GLU A 119 22.95 11.41 0.73
C GLU A 119 22.57 9.99 0.28
N PRO A 120 22.03 9.13 1.19
CA PRO A 120 21.58 7.82 0.79
C PRO A 120 20.49 7.95 -0.27
N VAL A 121 20.59 7.14 -1.30
CA VAL A 121 19.62 7.12 -2.39
C VAL A 121 18.50 6.18 -2.04
N PHE A 122 17.30 6.71 -1.89
CA PHE A 122 16.10 5.90 -1.72
C PHE A 122 15.49 5.55 -3.08
N LEU A 123 14.95 4.35 -3.16
CA LEU A 123 14.23 3.83 -4.32
C LEU A 123 12.73 3.83 -4.00
N TYR A 124 11.95 4.58 -4.79
CA TYR A 124 10.51 4.71 -4.62
C TYR A 124 9.75 3.67 -5.43
N ALA A 125 8.41 3.73 -5.47
CA ALA A 125 7.57 2.72 -6.07
C ALA A 125 8.06 2.20 -7.43
N PRO A 126 8.27 0.89 -7.58
CA PRO A 126 8.66 0.27 -8.85
C PRO A 126 7.47 -0.39 -9.55
N ASP A 127 7.62 -0.65 -10.84
CA ASP A 127 6.78 -1.58 -11.59
C ASP A 127 7.62 -2.54 -12.43
N CYS A 128 7.11 -3.74 -12.68
CA CYS A 128 7.85 -4.77 -13.42
C CYS A 128 6.97 -5.49 -14.44
N ILE A 129 7.49 -5.67 -15.65
CA ILE A 129 6.78 -6.40 -16.69
C ILE A 129 7.69 -7.42 -17.38
N TYR A 130 7.08 -8.52 -17.88
CA TYR A 130 7.75 -9.55 -18.65
C TYR A 130 7.57 -9.33 -20.15
N LYS A 131 8.66 -9.45 -20.92
CA LYS A 131 8.62 -9.50 -22.37
C LYS A 131 9.74 -10.36 -22.93
N ASP A 132 9.40 -11.31 -23.79
CA ASP A 132 10.32 -12.10 -24.62
C ASP A 132 11.48 -12.77 -23.83
N GLY A 133 11.21 -13.25 -22.63
CA GLY A 133 12.20 -13.95 -21.79
C GLY A 133 12.92 -13.05 -20.78
N THR A 134 12.64 -11.76 -20.75
CA THR A 134 13.27 -10.78 -19.87
C THR A 134 12.23 -10.09 -19.01
N TYR A 135 12.57 -9.85 -17.75
CA TYR A 135 11.81 -9.02 -16.80
C TYR A 135 12.44 -7.63 -16.75
N TYR A 136 11.62 -6.61 -16.87
CA TYR A 136 12.03 -5.20 -16.87
C TYR A 136 11.43 -4.54 -15.64
N LEU A 137 12.29 -4.15 -14.69
CA LEU A 137 11.91 -3.41 -13.49
C LEU A 137 12.15 -1.92 -13.73
N TYR A 138 11.08 -1.15 -13.81
CA TYR A 138 11.12 0.31 -13.87
C TYR A 138 11.07 0.85 -12.45
N PHE A 139 11.85 1.87 -12.19
CA PHE A 139 12.00 2.45 -10.86
C PHE A 139 12.31 3.94 -10.92
N CYS A 140 12.03 4.62 -9.84
CA CYS A 140 12.44 6.00 -9.62
C CYS A 140 13.20 6.12 -8.31
N ALA A 141 13.98 7.18 -8.20
CA ALA A 141 14.83 7.42 -7.06
C ALA A 141 14.56 8.78 -6.40
N SER A 142 15.09 8.98 -5.21
CA SER A 142 14.89 10.19 -4.40
C SER A 142 15.46 11.47 -5.03
N ASP A 143 16.22 11.37 -6.13
CA ASP A 143 16.69 12.50 -6.95
C ASP A 143 15.81 12.79 -8.18
N ASP A 144 14.57 12.24 -8.19
CA ASP A 144 13.61 12.29 -9.29
C ASP A 144 14.07 11.58 -10.57
N SER A 145 15.18 10.85 -10.57
CA SER A 145 15.62 10.10 -11.73
C SER A 145 14.82 8.83 -11.93
N GLU A 146 14.52 8.51 -13.18
CA GLU A 146 13.80 7.30 -13.58
C GLU A 146 14.73 6.33 -14.30
N GLY A 147 14.52 5.04 -14.09
CA GLY A 147 15.35 4.01 -14.70
C GLY A 147 14.66 2.69 -14.94
N VAL A 148 15.33 1.82 -15.68
CA VAL A 148 14.91 0.44 -15.92
C VAL A 148 16.08 -0.50 -15.75
N ALA A 149 15.89 -1.60 -15.01
CA ALA A 149 16.85 -2.68 -14.82
C ALA A 149 16.26 -4.00 -15.31
N VAL A 150 17.09 -4.98 -15.62
CA VAL A 150 16.66 -6.23 -16.24
C VAL A 150 17.03 -7.46 -15.42
N SER A 151 16.24 -8.53 -15.55
CA SER A 151 16.53 -9.85 -14.97
C SER A 151 15.98 -10.98 -15.86
N ASP A 152 16.54 -12.17 -15.73
CA ASP A 152 15.99 -13.41 -16.29
C ASP A 152 14.97 -14.10 -15.36
N ARG A 153 14.73 -13.52 -14.17
CA ARG A 153 13.79 -14.02 -13.15
C ARG A 153 12.88 -12.91 -12.63
N PRO A 154 11.60 -13.21 -12.35
CA PRO A 154 10.66 -12.21 -11.87
C PRO A 154 11.03 -11.61 -10.51
N GLU A 155 11.70 -12.37 -9.65
CA GLU A 155 12.15 -11.92 -8.34
C GLU A 155 13.50 -11.20 -8.34
N GLY A 156 14.16 -11.08 -9.49
CA GLY A 156 15.52 -10.53 -9.59
C GLY A 156 16.62 -11.56 -9.26
N PRO A 157 17.86 -11.15 -8.91
CA PRO A 157 18.25 -9.73 -8.85
C PRO A 157 18.18 -9.06 -10.23
N PHE A 158 17.79 -7.79 -10.23
CA PHE A 158 17.81 -6.95 -11.43
C PHE A 158 19.16 -6.28 -11.56
N GLY A 159 19.64 -6.12 -12.79
CA GLY A 159 20.94 -5.54 -13.09
C GLY A 159 20.92 -4.69 -14.36
N ASP A 160 22.11 -4.23 -14.76
CA ASP A 160 22.32 -3.41 -15.98
C ASP A 160 21.33 -2.24 -16.09
N PRO A 161 21.20 -1.39 -15.04
CA PRO A 161 20.24 -0.30 -15.05
C PRO A 161 20.58 0.75 -16.10
N VAL A 162 19.53 1.24 -16.78
CA VAL A 162 19.60 2.32 -17.78
C VAL A 162 18.70 3.45 -17.32
N GLN A 163 19.25 4.67 -17.31
CA GLN A 163 18.47 5.88 -17.02
C GLN A 163 17.53 6.19 -18.17
N LEU A 164 16.27 6.46 -17.85
CA LEU A 164 15.28 6.93 -18.82
C LEU A 164 15.37 8.44 -19.01
N PRO A 165 15.03 8.97 -20.22
CA PRO A 165 15.13 10.40 -20.51
C PRO A 165 13.93 11.19 -19.97
N CYS A 166 13.59 10.96 -18.70
CA CYS A 166 12.54 11.67 -17.95
C CYS A 166 12.90 11.72 -16.46
N GLY A 167 12.21 12.56 -15.73
CA GLY A 167 12.25 12.64 -14.28
C GLY A 167 10.84 12.67 -13.71
N GLY A 168 10.67 12.14 -12.52
CA GLY A 168 9.39 12.07 -11.83
C GLY A 168 9.38 11.00 -10.76
N ILE A 169 8.19 10.48 -10.50
CA ILE A 169 7.99 9.39 -9.55
C ILE A 169 6.96 8.39 -10.04
N ASP A 170 6.92 7.21 -9.40
CA ASP A 170 5.88 6.19 -9.50
C ASP A 170 5.68 5.70 -10.94
N PRO A 171 6.73 5.12 -11.55
CA PRO A 171 6.64 4.54 -12.87
C PRO A 171 5.65 3.39 -12.94
N ALA A 172 4.99 3.28 -14.08
CA ALA A 172 4.19 2.13 -14.46
C ALA A 172 4.46 1.73 -15.90
N VAL A 173 4.35 0.44 -16.19
CA VAL A 173 4.56 -0.11 -17.51
C VAL A 173 3.42 -1.01 -17.93
N PHE A 174 3.01 -0.93 -19.18
CA PHE A 174 1.95 -1.74 -19.73
C PHE A 174 2.30 -2.21 -21.14
N ILE A 175 1.99 -3.47 -21.47
CA ILE A 175 2.09 -4.00 -22.82
C ILE A 175 0.69 -4.29 -23.36
N ASP A 176 0.35 -3.68 -24.50
CA ASP A 176 -0.93 -3.90 -25.15
C ASP A 176 -0.96 -5.19 -25.96
N ASP A 177 -2.14 -5.62 -26.41
CA ASP A 177 -2.36 -6.86 -27.17
C ASP A 177 -1.57 -6.93 -28.49
N ASP A 178 -1.20 -5.79 -29.06
CA ASP A 178 -0.36 -5.69 -30.24
C ASP A 178 1.16 -5.81 -29.97
N GLY A 179 1.53 -5.93 -28.67
CA GLY A 179 2.91 -6.03 -28.21
C GLY A 179 3.60 -4.68 -28.04
N GLN A 180 2.91 -3.55 -28.28
CA GLN A 180 3.43 -2.22 -27.97
C GLN A 180 3.44 -1.98 -26.48
N ALA A 181 4.59 -1.57 -25.94
CA ALA A 181 4.73 -1.20 -24.53
C ALA A 181 4.57 0.31 -24.35
N TYR A 182 4.03 0.66 -23.19
CA TYR A 182 3.78 2.04 -22.75
C TYR A 182 4.36 2.23 -21.36
N TYR A 183 4.83 3.44 -21.10
CA TYR A 183 5.42 3.86 -19.84
C TYR A 183 4.68 5.07 -19.30
N TYR A 184 4.41 5.09 -18.00
CA TYR A 184 3.66 6.14 -17.29
C TYR A 184 4.42 6.55 -16.03
N TRP A 185 4.32 7.81 -15.65
CA TRP A 185 4.91 8.34 -14.43
C TRP A 185 4.30 9.69 -14.07
N GLY A 186 4.59 10.21 -12.88
CA GLY A 186 4.30 11.59 -12.51
C GLY A 186 3.54 11.76 -11.20
N GLN A 187 3.60 12.97 -10.69
CA GLN A 187 2.86 13.43 -9.53
C GLN A 187 2.05 14.68 -9.89
N LEU A 188 0.82 14.80 -9.38
CA LEU A 188 -0.15 15.88 -9.63
C LEU A 188 -0.77 15.85 -11.03
N PHE A 189 -0.08 15.38 -12.00
CA PHE A 189 -0.53 14.96 -13.33
C PHE A 189 0.40 13.88 -13.86
N SER A 190 -0.14 13.02 -14.68
CA SER A 190 0.65 11.92 -15.23
C SER A 190 1.09 12.18 -16.66
N HIS A 191 2.22 11.59 -16.97
CA HIS A 191 2.79 11.48 -18.30
C HIS A 191 2.59 10.07 -18.84
N GLY A 192 2.65 9.92 -20.17
CA GLY A 192 2.69 8.61 -20.79
C GLY A 192 3.39 8.66 -22.14
N VAL A 193 4.08 7.58 -22.50
CA VAL A 193 4.82 7.47 -23.73
C VAL A 193 4.85 6.04 -24.25
N ARG A 194 5.05 5.87 -25.55
CA ARG A 194 5.35 4.57 -26.14
C ARG A 194 6.82 4.24 -25.94
N LEU A 195 7.09 3.10 -25.36
CA LEU A 195 8.46 2.57 -25.30
C LEU A 195 8.91 2.07 -26.68
N ASN A 196 10.21 2.18 -26.93
CA ASN A 196 10.85 1.51 -28.05
C ASN A 196 10.85 -0.01 -27.84
N LYS A 197 11.18 -0.76 -28.89
CA LYS A 197 11.17 -2.25 -28.85
C LYS A 197 12.15 -2.84 -27.85
N ASP A 198 13.19 -2.08 -27.49
CA ASP A 198 14.18 -2.47 -26.49
C ASP A 198 13.65 -2.45 -25.04
N MET A 199 12.46 -1.90 -24.82
CA MET A 199 11.86 -1.72 -23.49
C MET A 199 12.64 -0.80 -22.54
N MET A 200 13.72 -0.18 -23.00
CA MET A 200 14.67 0.57 -22.15
C MET A 200 14.86 1.99 -22.64
N SER A 201 14.09 2.43 -23.62
CA SER A 201 14.18 3.76 -24.21
C SER A 201 12.86 4.22 -24.83
N PHE A 202 12.73 5.53 -25.00
CA PHE A 202 11.64 6.16 -25.75
C PHE A 202 12.11 7.50 -26.34
N ASP A 203 11.36 8.06 -27.27
CA ASP A 203 11.58 9.38 -27.81
C ASP A 203 10.84 10.43 -26.96
N PRO A 204 11.55 11.33 -26.25
CA PRO A 204 10.93 12.36 -25.40
C PRO A 204 9.97 13.30 -26.15
N GLU A 205 10.13 13.48 -27.47
CA GLU A 205 9.19 14.28 -28.26
C GLU A 205 7.79 13.67 -28.38
N ASN A 206 7.65 12.37 -28.04
CA ASN A 206 6.38 11.63 -28.09
C ASN A 206 5.70 11.52 -26.72
N ILE A 207 6.20 12.18 -25.69
CA ILE A 207 5.54 12.22 -24.37
C ILE A 207 4.18 12.89 -24.51
N VAL A 208 3.18 12.26 -23.94
CA VAL A 208 1.83 12.80 -23.78
C VAL A 208 1.65 13.21 -22.33
N ASP A 209 1.57 14.52 -22.10
CA ASP A 209 1.39 15.10 -20.78
C ASP A 209 -0.09 15.14 -20.38
N HIS A 210 -0.35 15.20 -19.08
CA HIS A 210 -1.69 15.40 -18.51
C HIS A 210 -2.70 14.32 -18.94
N LEU A 211 -2.28 13.04 -18.97
CA LEU A 211 -3.18 11.93 -19.25
C LEU A 211 -4.31 11.87 -18.23
N VAL A 212 -3.97 11.94 -16.96
CA VAL A 212 -4.87 12.19 -15.83
C VAL A 212 -4.28 13.33 -14.99
N THR A 213 -5.16 14.13 -14.39
CA THR A 213 -4.79 15.36 -13.66
C THR A 213 -5.56 15.47 -12.36
N GLU A 214 -5.08 16.24 -11.41
CA GLU A 214 -5.79 16.52 -10.17
C GLU A 214 -7.16 17.16 -10.45
N GLU A 215 -7.25 18.13 -11.35
CA GLU A 215 -8.45 18.92 -11.59
C GLU A 215 -9.61 18.15 -12.23
N ARG A 216 -9.29 17.11 -13.02
CA ARG A 216 -10.29 16.34 -13.77
C ARG A 216 -10.52 14.95 -13.22
N HIS A 217 -9.48 14.39 -12.61
CA HIS A 217 -9.43 12.98 -12.26
C HIS A 217 -9.07 12.77 -10.81
N PHE A 218 -8.83 13.84 -10.04
CA PHE A 218 -8.34 13.79 -8.65
C PHE A 218 -7.00 13.04 -8.50
N PHE A 219 -6.22 12.99 -9.57
CA PHE A 219 -4.94 12.30 -9.60
C PHE A 219 -3.92 12.96 -8.67
N HIS A 220 -3.30 12.16 -7.81
CA HIS A 220 -2.17 12.62 -7.00
C HIS A 220 -0.85 12.06 -7.51
N GLU A 221 -0.70 10.74 -7.52
CA GLU A 221 0.50 9.99 -7.90
C GLU A 221 0.12 8.52 -8.13
N GLY A 222 1.10 7.62 -8.34
CA GLY A 222 0.89 6.20 -8.23
C GLY A 222 0.23 5.57 -9.44
N SER A 223 0.81 5.76 -10.62
CA SER A 223 0.27 5.21 -11.88
C SER A 223 0.26 3.68 -11.91
N SER A 224 -0.85 3.08 -12.37
CA SER A 224 -0.96 1.66 -12.70
C SER A 224 -1.93 1.47 -13.86
N MET A 225 -1.59 0.62 -14.83
CA MET A 225 -2.41 0.42 -16.04
C MET A 225 -2.79 -1.05 -16.25
N ARG A 226 -4.09 -1.28 -16.47
CA ARG A 226 -4.59 -2.60 -16.87
C ARG A 226 -5.56 -2.48 -18.04
N LYS A 227 -5.70 -3.56 -18.78
CA LYS A 227 -6.69 -3.67 -19.87
C LYS A 227 -7.63 -4.84 -19.62
N VAL A 228 -8.93 -4.55 -19.72
CA VAL A 228 -9.96 -5.58 -19.65
C VAL A 228 -10.84 -5.43 -20.89
N LYS A 229 -10.77 -6.41 -21.79
CA LYS A 229 -11.37 -6.34 -23.13
C LYS A 229 -10.85 -5.10 -23.88
N ASP A 230 -11.74 -4.16 -24.24
CA ASP A 230 -11.40 -2.93 -24.98
C ASP A 230 -11.30 -1.70 -24.08
N THR A 231 -11.23 -1.87 -22.77
CA THR A 231 -11.19 -0.78 -21.80
C THR A 231 -9.87 -0.79 -21.03
N TYR A 232 -9.21 0.36 -21.02
CA TYR A 232 -8.01 0.61 -20.26
C TYR A 232 -8.39 1.24 -18.91
N TYR A 233 -7.87 0.68 -17.82
CA TYR A 233 -8.08 1.11 -16.45
C TYR A 233 -6.79 1.75 -15.95
N TYR A 234 -6.84 3.04 -15.70
CA TYR A 234 -5.76 3.79 -15.07
C TYR A 234 -6.08 3.93 -13.59
N VAL A 235 -5.34 3.24 -12.73
CA VAL A 235 -5.51 3.25 -11.26
C VAL A 235 -4.42 4.14 -10.66
N TYR A 236 -4.75 4.88 -9.60
CA TYR A 236 -3.85 5.86 -9.00
C TYR A 236 -4.28 6.28 -7.59
N ALA A 237 -3.38 6.97 -6.86
CA ALA A 237 -3.69 7.65 -5.62
C ALA A 237 -4.63 8.84 -5.89
N ASP A 238 -5.79 8.83 -5.26
CA ASP A 238 -6.94 9.69 -5.55
C ASP A 238 -7.18 10.72 -4.44
N MET A 239 -7.39 11.95 -4.83
CA MET A 239 -7.59 13.14 -3.98
C MET A 239 -9.05 13.57 -3.84
N GLU A 240 -10.05 12.85 -4.35
CA GLU A 240 -11.45 13.27 -4.30
C GLU A 240 -11.90 13.61 -2.87
N ARG A 241 -11.43 12.84 -1.89
CA ARG A 241 -11.73 13.03 -0.46
C ARG A 241 -10.82 14.04 0.26
N GLY A 242 -9.94 14.70 -0.48
CA GLY A 242 -9.08 15.77 0.04
C GLY A 242 -7.75 15.33 0.62
N LYS A 243 -7.50 14.00 0.70
CA LYS A 243 -6.23 13.35 1.00
C LYS A 243 -5.96 12.25 -0.02
N PRO A 244 -4.72 11.94 -0.37
CA PRO A 244 -4.40 10.84 -1.30
C PRO A 244 -4.50 9.45 -0.63
N THR A 245 -5.52 9.23 0.20
CA THR A 245 -5.76 7.97 0.92
C THR A 245 -6.58 6.97 0.13
N SER A 246 -7.18 7.41 -0.97
CA SER A 246 -7.97 6.54 -1.83
C SER A 246 -7.14 6.01 -2.99
N LEU A 247 -7.46 4.83 -3.49
CA LEU A 247 -7.16 4.40 -4.85
C LEU A 247 -8.39 4.65 -5.70
N GLY A 248 -8.28 5.56 -6.66
CA GLY A 248 -9.28 5.84 -7.66
C GLY A 248 -8.89 5.27 -9.02
N TYR A 249 -9.81 5.37 -9.97
CA TYR A 249 -9.51 4.95 -11.33
C TYR A 249 -10.22 5.79 -12.38
N ALA A 250 -9.60 5.87 -13.54
CA ALA A 250 -10.16 6.42 -14.75
C ALA A 250 -10.12 5.37 -15.88
N THR A 251 -11.05 5.45 -16.83
CA THR A 251 -11.09 4.52 -17.95
C THR A 251 -10.95 5.22 -19.29
N GLY A 252 -10.36 4.52 -20.27
CA GLY A 252 -10.17 5.02 -21.62
C GLY A 252 -10.30 3.92 -22.68
N ARG A 253 -10.26 4.33 -23.94
CA ARG A 253 -10.27 3.44 -25.11
C ARG A 253 -8.92 3.34 -25.81
N SER A 254 -7.92 3.97 -25.25
CA SER A 254 -6.54 3.94 -25.73
C SER A 254 -5.61 4.00 -24.52
N PRO A 255 -4.43 3.38 -24.55
CA PRO A 255 -3.47 3.40 -23.46
C PRO A 255 -2.91 4.80 -23.16
N LEU A 256 -2.99 5.73 -24.11
CA LEU A 256 -2.63 7.14 -23.95
C LEU A 256 -3.86 8.06 -23.87
N GLY A 257 -5.00 7.52 -23.43
CA GLY A 257 -6.23 8.28 -23.22
C GLY A 257 -6.98 8.69 -24.49
N PRO A 258 -7.94 9.61 -24.39
CA PRO A 258 -8.34 10.28 -23.14
C PRO A 258 -8.98 9.34 -22.13
N PHE A 259 -8.85 9.69 -20.85
CA PHE A 259 -9.43 8.96 -19.74
C PHE A 259 -10.60 9.74 -19.13
N GLU A 260 -11.56 9.01 -18.56
CA GLU A 260 -12.70 9.55 -17.82
C GLU A 260 -12.69 8.96 -16.40
N TYR A 261 -12.78 9.82 -15.40
CA TYR A 261 -12.86 9.42 -13.98
C TYR A 261 -14.09 8.56 -13.71
N GLN A 262 -13.91 7.50 -12.93
CA GLN A 262 -14.97 6.53 -12.66
C GLN A 262 -15.33 6.45 -11.16
N GLY A 263 -14.38 6.74 -10.26
CA GLY A 263 -14.60 6.69 -8.82
C GLY A 263 -13.47 6.03 -8.05
N ILE A 264 -13.74 5.75 -6.79
CA ILE A 264 -12.81 5.17 -5.82
C ILE A 264 -13.00 3.64 -5.78
N ILE A 265 -11.88 2.90 -5.70
CA ILE A 265 -11.86 1.44 -5.52
C ILE A 265 -11.78 1.11 -4.03
N ILE A 266 -10.90 1.78 -3.29
CA ILE A 266 -10.68 1.58 -1.85
C ILE A 266 -10.09 2.84 -1.23
N ASP A 267 -10.38 3.07 0.06
CA ASP A 267 -9.81 4.15 0.86
C ASP A 267 -9.15 3.57 2.11
N ASN A 268 -7.92 3.99 2.43
CA ASN A 268 -7.20 3.55 3.63
C ASN A 268 -7.27 4.56 4.78
N ASP A 269 -8.03 5.65 4.65
CA ASP A 269 -8.20 6.61 5.75
C ASP A 269 -8.79 5.92 6.98
N GLY A 270 -8.27 6.26 8.15
CA GLY A 270 -8.66 5.64 9.42
C GLY A 270 -8.02 4.28 9.71
N CYS A 271 -7.05 3.80 8.92
CA CYS A 271 -6.26 2.61 9.28
C CYS A 271 -5.19 2.92 10.35
N ASP A 272 -4.76 4.17 10.43
CA ASP A 272 -3.79 4.70 11.39
C ASP A 272 -4.05 6.20 11.58
N PRO A 273 -3.82 6.79 12.77
CA PRO A 273 -3.97 8.24 12.98
C PRO A 273 -3.13 9.10 12.03
N GLU A 274 -2.00 8.59 11.58
CA GLU A 274 -1.08 9.28 10.66
C GLU A 274 -1.26 8.84 9.20
N SER A 275 -2.35 8.13 8.84
CA SER A 275 -2.63 7.76 7.45
C SER A 275 -2.64 8.97 6.54
N TRP A 276 -1.81 8.92 5.48
CA TRP A 276 -1.63 10.06 4.58
C TRP A 276 -1.82 9.74 3.11
N ASN A 277 -1.23 8.67 2.61
CA ASN A 277 -1.33 8.30 1.20
C ASN A 277 -1.76 6.84 1.00
N ASN A 278 -2.13 6.52 -0.21
CA ASN A 278 -2.35 5.18 -0.72
C ASN A 278 -1.69 5.08 -2.09
N HIS A 279 -1.15 3.92 -2.42
CA HIS A 279 -0.63 3.61 -3.74
C HIS A 279 -0.74 2.10 -3.95
N GLY A 280 -1.12 1.69 -5.15
CA GLY A 280 -1.29 0.29 -5.47
C GLY A 280 -1.90 0.06 -6.84
N SER A 281 -2.33 -1.16 -7.08
CA SER A 281 -2.77 -1.64 -8.39
C SER A 281 -3.97 -2.57 -8.31
N ILE A 282 -4.45 -2.99 -9.46
CA ILE A 282 -5.41 -4.11 -9.56
C ILE A 282 -4.82 -5.21 -10.42
N GLU A 283 -5.07 -6.50 -10.08
CA GLU A 283 -4.64 -7.62 -10.91
C GLU A 283 -5.61 -8.80 -10.80
N CYS A 284 -5.70 -9.60 -11.86
CA CYS A 284 -6.53 -10.79 -11.90
C CYS A 284 -5.71 -12.06 -11.69
N MET A 285 -5.93 -12.73 -10.58
CA MET A 285 -5.30 -14.02 -10.29
C MET A 285 -6.35 -15.12 -10.20
N ASN A 286 -6.16 -16.20 -10.95
CA ASN A 286 -7.08 -17.36 -10.97
C ASN A 286 -8.56 -17.00 -11.23
N GLY A 287 -8.81 -15.93 -12.01
CA GLY A 287 -10.15 -15.47 -12.38
C GLY A 287 -10.82 -14.55 -11.34
N GLN A 288 -10.17 -14.23 -10.26
CA GLN A 288 -10.59 -13.25 -9.27
C GLN A 288 -9.74 -11.99 -9.41
N TRP A 289 -10.36 -10.80 -9.48
CA TRP A 289 -9.69 -9.52 -9.41
C TRP A 289 -9.43 -9.10 -7.97
N TYR A 290 -8.29 -8.49 -7.74
CA TYR A 290 -7.89 -7.95 -6.45
C TYR A 290 -7.38 -6.53 -6.61
N VAL A 291 -7.56 -5.72 -5.57
CA VAL A 291 -6.85 -4.45 -5.38
C VAL A 291 -5.74 -4.67 -4.36
N PHE A 292 -4.55 -4.23 -4.71
CA PHE A 292 -3.37 -4.16 -3.86
C PHE A 292 -3.25 -2.73 -3.37
N TYR A 293 -3.10 -2.55 -2.08
CA TYR A 293 -3.01 -1.23 -1.45
C TYR A 293 -2.18 -1.32 -0.19
N HIS A 294 -1.92 -0.21 0.46
CA HIS A 294 -1.21 -0.25 1.74
C HIS A 294 -1.98 0.42 2.88
N ARG A 295 -1.63 0.09 4.10
CA ARG A 295 -2.08 0.74 5.34
C ARG A 295 -0.88 1.25 6.10
N SER A 296 -0.95 2.52 6.54
CA SER A 296 0.01 3.05 7.51
C SER A 296 -0.09 2.30 8.83
N SER A 297 0.98 2.23 9.57
CA SER A 297 1.07 1.62 10.90
C SER A 297 2.09 2.35 11.76
N ARG A 298 2.17 1.97 13.03
CA ARG A 298 3.11 2.52 14.03
C ARG A 298 2.87 3.99 14.40
N GLY A 299 1.70 4.56 14.07
CA GLY A 299 1.44 5.99 14.26
C GLY A 299 2.37 6.84 13.39
N CYS A 300 2.69 6.37 12.19
CA CYS A 300 3.71 6.91 11.32
C CYS A 300 3.29 6.77 9.86
N ARG A 301 3.63 7.75 9.04
CA ARG A 301 3.36 7.72 7.58
C ARG A 301 4.31 6.79 6.82
N GLN A 302 5.51 6.58 7.35
CA GLN A 302 6.63 5.91 6.71
C GLN A 302 6.61 4.38 6.86
N TYR A 303 5.84 3.82 7.80
CA TYR A 303 5.67 2.38 7.89
C TYR A 303 4.34 1.95 7.29
N ARG A 304 4.38 1.43 6.06
CA ARG A 304 3.21 1.08 5.27
C ARG A 304 3.18 -0.41 4.97
N ARG A 305 2.06 -1.05 5.21
CA ARG A 305 1.89 -2.50 5.14
C ARG A 305 1.02 -2.91 3.97
N LEU A 306 1.51 -3.82 3.12
CA LEU A 306 0.75 -4.39 2.01
C LEU A 306 -0.55 -5.03 2.49
N CYS A 307 -1.65 -4.67 1.84
CA CYS A 307 -2.99 -5.21 2.03
C CYS A 307 -3.62 -5.55 0.68
N ILE A 308 -4.59 -6.47 0.68
CA ILE A 308 -5.23 -6.98 -0.53
C ILE A 308 -6.73 -7.15 -0.24
N GLU A 309 -7.59 -6.66 -1.15
CA GLU A 309 -9.02 -6.96 -1.11
C GLU A 309 -9.49 -7.54 -2.45
N PRO A 310 -10.43 -8.49 -2.45
CA PRO A 310 -11.10 -8.91 -3.67
C PRO A 310 -12.00 -7.79 -4.19
N ILE A 311 -11.97 -7.56 -5.51
CA ILE A 311 -12.84 -6.62 -6.20
C ILE A 311 -13.61 -7.30 -7.32
N THR A 312 -14.63 -6.63 -7.83
CA THR A 312 -15.39 -7.08 -8.99
C THR A 312 -15.37 -5.99 -10.06
N ILE A 313 -14.98 -6.37 -11.27
CA ILE A 313 -15.22 -5.54 -12.45
C ILE A 313 -16.58 -5.93 -13.00
N ASN A 314 -17.54 -5.02 -12.89
CA ASN A 314 -18.92 -5.19 -13.29
C ASN A 314 -19.07 -5.41 -14.82
N PRO A 315 -20.17 -5.96 -15.32
CA PRO A 315 -20.39 -6.14 -16.75
C PRO A 315 -20.34 -4.85 -17.58
N ASP A 316 -20.64 -3.71 -16.98
CA ASP A 316 -20.56 -2.37 -17.60
C ASP A 316 -19.15 -1.77 -17.53
N GLY A 317 -18.21 -2.44 -16.84
CA GLY A 317 -16.82 -2.02 -16.69
C GLY A 317 -16.55 -1.18 -15.43
N THR A 318 -17.54 -0.95 -14.59
CA THR A 318 -17.33 -0.23 -13.31
C THR A 318 -16.72 -1.15 -12.25
N ILE A 319 -16.06 -0.55 -11.25
CA ILE A 319 -15.57 -1.21 -10.05
C ILE A 319 -16.27 -0.57 -8.87
N ASP A 320 -16.97 -1.36 -8.06
CA ASP A 320 -17.59 -0.87 -6.84
C ASP A 320 -16.52 -0.66 -5.76
N GLU A 321 -16.65 0.41 -4.98
CA GLU A 321 -15.78 0.66 -3.84
C GLU A 321 -15.89 -0.48 -2.82
N VAL A 322 -14.74 -0.97 -2.35
CA VAL A 322 -14.65 -2.01 -1.32
C VAL A 322 -14.10 -1.44 -0.01
N GLU A 323 -14.46 -2.08 1.09
CA GLU A 323 -13.96 -1.68 2.41
C GLU A 323 -12.61 -2.32 2.71
N MET A 324 -11.79 -1.66 3.52
CA MET A 324 -10.65 -2.30 4.17
C MET A 324 -11.12 -3.39 5.10
N THR A 325 -10.53 -4.60 4.98
CA THR A 325 -10.88 -5.72 5.84
C THR A 325 -9.67 -6.34 6.53
N SER A 326 -9.89 -6.92 7.71
CA SER A 326 -8.89 -7.74 8.39
C SER A 326 -8.72 -9.10 7.71
N GLN A 327 -9.75 -9.57 7.02
CA GLN A 327 -9.72 -10.87 6.31
C GLN A 327 -8.93 -10.82 5.00
N GLY A 328 -8.89 -9.68 4.31
CA GLY A 328 -8.18 -9.53 3.03
C GLY A 328 -8.70 -10.48 1.96
N ALA A 329 -7.77 -11.11 1.21
CA ALA A 329 -8.08 -12.16 0.24
C ALA A 329 -8.63 -13.46 0.87
N GLY A 330 -8.53 -13.60 2.20
CA GLY A 330 -8.99 -14.77 2.95
C GLY A 330 -10.48 -14.79 3.25
N LYS A 331 -10.86 -15.63 4.21
CA LYS A 331 -12.24 -15.74 4.69
C LYS A 331 -12.42 -14.94 5.97
N PRO A 332 -13.67 -14.58 6.36
CA PRO A 332 -13.97 -14.09 7.70
C PRO A 332 -13.37 -14.98 8.79
N PHE A 333 -12.99 -14.38 9.92
CA PHE A 333 -12.48 -15.14 11.05
C PHE A 333 -13.58 -16.03 11.63
N GLY A 334 -13.29 -17.32 11.74
CA GLY A 334 -14.17 -18.29 12.38
C GLY A 334 -13.95 -18.35 13.89
N PRO A 335 -14.86 -19.04 14.61
CA PRO A 335 -14.71 -19.31 16.03
C PRO A 335 -13.44 -20.11 16.33
N GLY A 336 -12.78 -19.77 17.44
CA GLY A 336 -11.51 -20.37 17.83
C GLY A 336 -10.30 -19.90 17.03
N GLU A 337 -10.49 -19.12 15.96
CA GLU A 337 -9.36 -18.49 15.26
C GLU A 337 -8.85 -17.28 16.03
N THR A 338 -7.54 -17.11 16.05
CA THR A 338 -6.89 -15.94 16.65
C THR A 338 -6.92 -14.76 15.70
N ILE A 339 -7.47 -13.65 16.16
CA ILE A 339 -7.39 -12.33 15.53
C ILE A 339 -6.28 -11.56 16.23
N MET A 340 -5.24 -11.19 15.51
CA MET A 340 -4.14 -10.42 16.06
C MET A 340 -4.53 -8.94 16.17
N GLY A 341 -4.08 -8.25 17.21
CA GLY A 341 -4.37 -6.82 17.39
C GLY A 341 -3.96 -5.96 16.19
N TYR A 342 -2.86 -6.32 15.52
CA TYR A 342 -2.37 -5.62 14.33
C TYR A 342 -3.23 -5.83 13.07
N GLN A 343 -4.20 -6.75 13.10
CA GLN A 343 -5.11 -6.98 11.99
C GLN A 343 -6.33 -6.04 12.01
N ALA A 344 -6.38 -5.10 12.95
CA ALA A 344 -7.39 -4.05 12.92
C ALA A 344 -7.35 -3.32 11.57
N CYS A 345 -8.52 -3.13 10.95
CA CYS A 345 -8.65 -2.46 9.66
C CYS A 345 -9.21 -1.04 9.77
N GLY A 346 -9.63 -0.63 10.95
CA GLY A 346 -10.08 0.73 11.23
C GLY A 346 -9.76 1.10 12.67
N LEU A 347 -9.23 2.30 12.86
CA LEU A 347 -8.85 2.84 14.16
C LEU A 347 -9.47 4.23 14.34
N LYS A 348 -9.91 4.52 15.56
CA LYS A 348 -10.48 5.82 15.89
C LYS A 348 -9.95 6.30 17.23
N GLY A 349 -9.50 7.54 17.28
CA GLY A 349 -8.91 8.16 18.45
C GLY A 349 -7.38 8.19 18.37
N THR A 350 -6.71 7.83 19.47
CA THR A 350 -5.25 7.86 19.58
C THR A 350 -4.61 6.47 19.41
N VAL A 351 -5.43 5.42 19.37
CA VAL A 351 -4.98 4.04 19.21
C VAL A 351 -4.31 3.83 17.85
N TYR A 352 -3.19 3.11 17.83
CA TYR A 352 -2.52 2.67 16.61
C TYR A 352 -1.86 1.29 16.80
N ILE A 353 -1.37 0.69 15.71
CA ILE A 353 -0.64 -0.57 15.71
C ILE A 353 0.83 -0.27 15.99
N GLY A 354 1.28 -0.50 17.22
CA GLY A 354 2.68 -0.32 17.62
C GLY A 354 3.49 -1.60 17.51
N ALA A 355 4.79 -1.47 17.33
CA ALA A 355 5.73 -2.58 17.26
C ALA A 355 6.70 -2.56 18.43
N GLU A 356 6.99 -3.74 18.99
CA GLU A 356 8.05 -3.95 19.96
C GLU A 356 9.04 -4.98 19.43
N GLU A 357 10.32 -4.65 19.48
CA GLU A 357 11.36 -5.60 19.15
C GLU A 357 11.52 -6.62 20.30
N ASN A 358 11.33 -7.89 19.99
CA ASN A 358 11.59 -8.98 20.93
C ASN A 358 12.94 -9.64 20.59
N PRO A 359 13.97 -9.50 21.43
CA PRO A 359 15.27 -10.10 21.15
C PRO A 359 15.16 -11.61 20.86
N GLY A 360 15.52 -12.01 19.64
CA GLY A 360 15.48 -13.40 19.18
C GLY A 360 14.13 -13.93 18.68
N ALA A 361 13.07 -13.10 18.69
CA ALA A 361 11.73 -13.48 18.21
C ALA A 361 11.17 -12.52 17.12
N GLY A 362 11.94 -11.49 16.74
CA GLY A 362 11.49 -10.46 15.79
C GLY A 362 10.55 -9.43 16.41
N TYR A 363 9.73 -8.77 15.59
CA TYR A 363 8.77 -7.76 16.05
C TYR A 363 7.47 -8.39 16.50
N CYS A 364 6.91 -7.86 17.60
CA CYS A 364 5.56 -8.12 18.04
C CYS A 364 4.71 -6.85 17.83
N GLU A 365 3.73 -6.93 16.96
CA GLU A 365 2.79 -5.83 16.74
C GLU A 365 1.50 -6.04 17.53
N LYS A 366 0.98 -4.94 18.08
CA LYS A 366 -0.22 -4.92 18.93
C LYS A 366 -0.92 -3.57 18.85
N LEU A 367 -2.19 -3.51 19.22
CA LEU A 367 -2.84 -2.23 19.45
C LEU A 367 -2.24 -1.58 20.70
N THR A 368 -1.85 -0.33 20.59
CA THR A 368 -1.20 0.45 21.66
C THR A 368 -1.70 1.90 21.68
N HIS A 369 -1.25 2.72 22.62
CA HIS A 369 -1.70 4.11 22.83
C HIS A 369 -3.21 4.25 22.98
N ILE A 370 -3.85 3.22 23.55
CA ILE A 370 -5.29 3.14 23.71
C ILE A 370 -5.74 4.10 24.80
N SER A 371 -6.65 5.00 24.46
CA SER A 371 -7.29 5.97 25.35
C SER A 371 -8.79 5.69 25.50
N ASP A 372 -9.41 6.34 26.48
CA ASP A 372 -10.86 6.23 26.71
C ASP A 372 -11.65 6.79 25.55
N GLY A 373 -12.53 5.97 24.98
CA GLY A 373 -13.36 6.29 23.83
C GLY A 373 -12.79 5.86 22.48
N ASP A 374 -11.54 5.40 22.45
CA ASP A 374 -10.93 4.86 21.22
C ASP A 374 -11.65 3.59 20.77
N GLU A 375 -11.58 3.33 19.47
CA GLU A 375 -12.16 2.15 18.85
C GLU A 375 -11.15 1.44 17.92
N ALA A 376 -11.22 0.11 17.88
CA ALA A 376 -10.51 -0.71 16.90
C ALA A 376 -11.51 -1.67 16.23
N VAL A 377 -11.46 -1.72 14.89
CA VAL A 377 -12.41 -2.43 14.03
C VAL A 377 -11.73 -3.60 13.33
N PHE A 378 -12.39 -4.76 13.34
CA PHE A 378 -11.97 -5.97 12.64
C PHE A 378 -13.10 -6.48 11.72
N ARG A 379 -12.82 -6.64 10.44
CA ARG A 379 -13.77 -7.10 9.42
C ARG A 379 -13.24 -8.36 8.75
N TYR A 380 -13.94 -9.48 8.73
CA TYR A 380 -15.20 -9.81 9.40
C TYR A 380 -14.98 -11.01 10.28
N VAL A 381 -15.87 -11.19 11.28
CA VAL A 381 -15.98 -12.42 12.06
C VAL A 381 -17.27 -13.13 11.66
N LYS A 382 -17.24 -14.45 11.48
CA LYS A 382 -18.39 -15.23 11.01
C LYS A 382 -18.59 -16.51 11.80
N SER A 383 -19.83 -16.80 12.12
CA SER A 383 -20.23 -18.04 12.76
C SER A 383 -21.51 -18.62 12.17
N GLU A 384 -21.59 -19.94 12.08
CA GLU A 384 -22.80 -20.69 11.71
C GLU A 384 -23.67 -21.02 12.94
N GLU A 385 -23.13 -20.86 14.15
CA GLU A 385 -23.80 -21.17 15.43
C GLU A 385 -23.71 -19.97 16.38
N GLU A 386 -24.42 -20.04 17.52
CA GLU A 386 -24.31 -19.06 18.59
C GLU A 386 -23.03 -19.27 19.38
N TYR A 387 -22.31 -18.17 19.64
CA TYR A 387 -21.13 -18.14 20.49
C TYR A 387 -21.35 -17.18 21.66
N ASN A 388 -20.76 -17.51 22.80
CA ASN A 388 -21.05 -16.82 24.03
C ASN A 388 -19.84 -16.38 24.83
N SER A 389 -18.63 -16.51 24.29
CA SER A 389 -17.44 -16.02 24.99
C SER A 389 -16.43 -15.38 24.05
N ILE A 390 -15.68 -14.45 24.58
CA ILE A 390 -14.51 -13.82 23.95
C ILE A 390 -13.34 -13.90 24.90
N TRP A 391 -12.18 -14.24 24.35
CA TRP A 391 -10.91 -14.23 25.04
C TRP A 391 -10.01 -13.15 24.46
N ILE A 392 -9.33 -12.39 25.33
CA ILE A 392 -8.42 -11.31 24.92
C ILE A 392 -7.10 -11.46 25.68
N LEU A 393 -6.00 -11.44 24.93
CA LEU A 393 -4.65 -11.31 25.47
C LEU A 393 -4.23 -9.84 25.41
N SER A 394 -3.94 -9.27 26.58
CA SER A 394 -3.66 -7.86 26.70
C SER A 394 -2.62 -7.56 27.78
N GLU A 395 -2.05 -6.34 27.76
CA GLU A 395 -1.28 -5.73 28.82
C GLU A 395 -2.04 -4.51 29.36
N GLY A 396 -1.70 -4.06 30.57
CA GLY A 396 -2.38 -2.94 31.21
C GLY A 396 -3.79 -3.28 31.71
N SER A 397 -4.64 -2.29 31.87
CA SER A 397 -5.99 -2.49 32.40
C SER A 397 -7.02 -1.60 31.73
N GLY A 398 -8.30 -2.02 31.77
CA GLY A 398 -9.41 -1.27 31.18
C GLY A 398 -10.70 -2.08 31.11
N LEU A 399 -11.73 -1.44 30.58
CA LEU A 399 -12.99 -2.05 30.21
C LEU A 399 -13.13 -1.98 28.70
N ILE A 400 -13.36 -3.11 28.06
CA ILE A 400 -13.56 -3.23 26.59
C ILE A 400 -15.04 -3.52 26.35
N GLU A 401 -15.74 -2.63 25.67
CA GLU A 401 -17.06 -2.90 25.12
C GLU A 401 -16.88 -3.60 23.77
N VAL A 402 -17.46 -4.80 23.66
CA VAL A 402 -17.45 -5.61 22.43
C VAL A 402 -18.73 -5.33 21.66
N LEU A 403 -18.60 -4.84 20.41
CA LEU A 403 -19.72 -4.61 19.52
C LEU A 403 -19.63 -5.57 18.32
N LEU A 404 -20.77 -6.12 17.93
CA LEU A 404 -20.94 -6.92 16.72
C LEU A 404 -21.99 -6.27 15.81
N GLY A 405 -21.57 -5.84 14.62
CA GLY A 405 -22.42 -5.09 13.72
C GLY A 405 -22.97 -3.80 14.36
N GLY A 406 -22.16 -3.10 15.15
CA GLY A 406 -22.50 -1.86 15.84
C GLY A 406 -23.38 -2.05 17.10
N LYS A 407 -23.72 -3.28 17.50
CA LYS A 407 -24.53 -3.57 18.70
C LYS A 407 -23.65 -4.15 19.80
N THR A 408 -23.80 -3.66 21.04
CA THR A 408 -23.09 -4.19 22.19
C THR A 408 -23.43 -5.68 22.40
N ALA A 409 -22.42 -6.53 22.30
CA ALA A 409 -22.49 -7.98 22.53
C ALA A 409 -22.09 -8.35 23.96
N GLY A 410 -21.20 -7.58 24.58
CA GLY A 410 -20.72 -7.81 25.93
C GLY A 410 -19.63 -6.85 26.37
N PHE A 411 -19.05 -7.12 27.53
CA PHE A 411 -17.96 -6.32 28.10
C PHE A 411 -16.86 -7.23 28.65
N VAL A 412 -15.61 -6.84 28.43
CA VAL A 412 -14.42 -7.51 28.96
C VAL A 412 -13.71 -6.58 29.93
N THR A 413 -13.59 -6.97 31.19
CA THR A 413 -12.71 -6.25 32.13
C THR A 413 -11.31 -6.85 32.03
N VAL A 414 -10.35 -5.99 31.73
CA VAL A 414 -8.94 -6.38 31.57
C VAL A 414 -8.15 -5.91 32.78
N THR A 415 -7.34 -6.81 33.33
CA THR A 415 -6.35 -6.53 34.37
C THR A 415 -4.99 -7.06 33.94
N ASP A 416 -3.94 -6.34 34.28
CA ASP A 416 -2.58 -6.58 33.81
C ASP A 416 -2.12 -8.03 33.91
N GLY A 417 -1.56 -8.53 32.81
CA GLY A 417 -0.94 -9.87 32.73
C GLY A 417 -1.89 -11.07 32.81
N VAL A 418 -3.20 -10.87 32.71
CA VAL A 418 -4.20 -11.95 32.82
C VAL A 418 -4.98 -12.09 31.51
N GLN A 419 -5.04 -13.31 30.97
CA GLN A 419 -5.97 -13.68 29.92
C GLN A 419 -7.40 -13.55 30.44
N GLN A 420 -8.21 -12.73 29.79
CA GLN A 420 -9.59 -12.50 30.18
C GLN A 420 -10.54 -13.27 29.28
N ASN A 421 -11.35 -14.11 29.86
CA ASN A 421 -12.49 -14.73 29.19
C ASN A 421 -13.78 -14.09 29.72
N SER A 422 -14.61 -13.61 28.84
CA SER A 422 -15.86 -12.92 29.19
C SER A 422 -17.01 -13.42 28.34
N GLU A 423 -18.22 -13.40 28.92
CA GLU A 423 -19.43 -13.72 28.17
C GLU A 423 -19.79 -12.60 27.19
N ILE A 424 -20.09 -13.00 25.96
CA ILE A 424 -20.68 -12.17 24.92
C ILE A 424 -21.87 -12.87 24.30
N LYS A 425 -22.67 -12.16 23.52
CA LYS A 425 -23.75 -12.73 22.72
C LYS A 425 -23.49 -12.54 21.24
N MET A 426 -23.14 -13.61 20.56
CA MET A 426 -22.97 -13.63 19.10
C MET A 426 -23.89 -14.67 18.50
N ALA A 427 -24.97 -14.26 17.83
CA ALA A 427 -25.81 -15.15 17.03
C ALA A 427 -25.09 -15.64 15.78
N ALA A 428 -25.60 -16.67 15.13
CA ALA A 428 -25.11 -17.04 13.79
C ALA A 428 -25.21 -15.85 12.81
N GLY A 429 -24.17 -15.64 12.04
CA GLY A 429 -24.07 -14.50 11.11
C GLY A 429 -22.64 -14.05 10.87
N GLU A 430 -22.51 -13.02 10.07
CA GLU A 430 -21.24 -12.34 9.75
C GLU A 430 -21.29 -10.89 10.27
N TYR A 431 -20.26 -10.46 10.98
CA TYR A 431 -20.25 -9.21 11.71
C TYR A 431 -18.92 -8.49 11.60
N GLU A 432 -18.98 -7.17 11.55
CA GLU A 432 -17.89 -6.31 11.97
C GLU A 432 -17.75 -6.42 13.49
N LEU A 433 -16.54 -6.72 13.97
CA LEU A 433 -16.17 -6.70 15.37
C LEU A 433 -15.53 -5.36 15.70
N THR A 434 -16.11 -4.62 16.62
CA THR A 434 -15.53 -3.37 17.15
C THR A 434 -15.22 -3.52 18.63
N LEU A 435 -14.00 -3.15 19.02
CA LEU A 435 -13.60 -2.98 20.41
C LEU A 435 -13.59 -1.49 20.75
N ARG A 436 -14.39 -1.09 21.74
CA ARG A 436 -14.41 0.28 22.28
C ARG A 436 -13.85 0.28 23.68
N PHE A 437 -12.89 1.16 23.93
CA PHE A 437 -12.10 1.15 25.16
C PHE A 437 -12.56 2.19 26.17
N ARG A 438 -12.54 1.85 27.47
CA ARG A 438 -12.94 2.71 28.59
C ARG A 438 -12.07 2.45 29.82
N ASN A 439 -11.85 3.48 30.64
CA ASN A 439 -11.09 3.39 31.90
C ASN A 439 -9.70 2.75 31.69
N THR A 440 -9.03 3.14 30.62
CA THR A 440 -7.77 2.53 30.16
C THR A 440 -6.56 3.02 30.98
N LYS A 441 -5.63 2.11 31.26
CA LYS A 441 -4.31 2.42 31.87
C LYS A 441 -3.27 1.53 31.23
N GLY A 442 -2.49 2.08 30.29
CA GLY A 442 -1.46 1.35 29.56
C GLY A 442 -2.01 0.11 28.85
N LEU A 443 -3.27 0.16 28.43
CA LEU A 443 -3.93 -0.97 27.76
C LEU A 443 -3.32 -1.18 26.38
N GLN A 444 -3.01 -2.45 26.09
CA GLN A 444 -2.52 -2.91 24.78
C GLN A 444 -3.19 -4.25 24.47
N ILE A 445 -3.55 -4.49 23.20
CA ILE A 445 -4.23 -5.71 22.78
C ILE A 445 -3.34 -6.47 21.80
N LYS A 446 -3.05 -7.74 22.14
CA LYS A 446 -2.24 -8.65 21.31
C LYS A 446 -3.11 -9.57 20.47
N GLU A 447 -4.04 -10.26 21.11
CA GLU A 447 -4.83 -11.33 20.49
C GLU A 447 -6.27 -11.30 20.98
N ILE A 448 -7.19 -11.72 20.10
CA ILE A 448 -8.62 -11.83 20.34
C ILE A 448 -9.08 -13.17 19.78
N VAL A 449 -9.89 -13.92 20.55
CA VAL A 449 -10.52 -15.18 20.10
C VAL A 449 -12.00 -15.17 20.52
N ILE A 450 -12.88 -15.45 19.60
CA ILE A 450 -14.31 -15.67 19.86
C ILE A 450 -14.57 -17.17 19.92
N ASN A 451 -15.19 -17.64 21.02
CA ASN A 451 -15.49 -19.06 21.28
C ASN A 451 -16.96 -19.29 21.61
#